data_136d36ae1e15a152e4bb96527a168a57
#
_entry.id   136d36ae1e15a152e4bb96527a168a57
#
_cell.length_a   1.000
_cell.length_b   1.000
_cell.length_c   1.000
_cell.angle_alpha   90.00
_cell.angle_beta   90.00
_cell.angle_gamma   90.00
#
_symmetry.space_group_name_H-M   'P 1'
#
loop_
_entity.id
_entity.type
_entity.pdbx_description
1 polymer ?
#
loop_
_entity_poly.entity_id
_entity_poly.type
_entity_poly.pdbx_seq_one_letter_code
_entity_poly.pdbx_strand_id
1 'polypeptide(L)'
;MIEIMKILAFECSTATASVAVGDNGKIIGESSMEASRRHSEQLLPMADELLASLGLTLADIGALACSVGPGSFTGVRIGAATVKGLAFGSSRPCVGTSSLTSLAYCHSNSEDGTIICPVI
;
A
#
# COMPACT_ATOMS: atom_id res chain seq x y z
N MET A 1 16.36 10.25 -17.61
CA MET A 1 15.26 9.36 -18.03
C MET A 1 14.42 9.01 -16.82
N ILE A 2 13.11 9.21 -16.90
CA ILE A 2 12.19 8.84 -15.83
C ILE A 2 11.84 7.38 -16.03
N GLU A 3 12.22 6.53 -15.08
CA GLU A 3 11.78 5.15 -15.07
C GLU A 3 10.35 5.06 -14.58
N ILE A 4 9.48 4.46 -15.39
CA ILE A 4 8.12 4.16 -15.01
C ILE A 4 8.13 2.79 -14.35
N MET A 5 7.70 2.72 -13.08
CA MET A 5 7.66 1.47 -12.36
C MET A 5 6.30 1.22 -11.74
N LYS A 6 5.95 -0.03 -11.60
CA LYS A 6 4.78 -0.44 -10.84
C LYS A 6 5.15 -0.55 -9.37
N ILE A 7 4.24 -0.11 -8.52
CA ILE A 7 4.41 -0.14 -7.07
C ILE A 7 3.31 -0.99 -6.47
N LEU A 8 3.69 -1.92 -5.61
CA LEU A 8 2.75 -2.70 -4.81
C LEU A 8 2.73 -2.09 -3.41
N ALA A 9 1.57 -1.61 -2.99
CA ALA A 9 1.42 -0.88 -1.73
C ALA A 9 0.44 -1.57 -0.78
N PHE A 10 0.75 -1.51 0.50
CA PHE A 10 -0.05 -2.11 1.57
C PHE A 10 -0.44 -1.03 2.58
N GLU A 11 -1.72 -1.00 2.93
CA GLU A 11 -2.25 -0.09 3.95
C GLU A 11 -2.93 -0.91 5.04
N CYS A 12 -2.33 -0.94 6.21
CA CYS A 12 -2.81 -1.73 7.35
C CYS A 12 -2.95 -0.88 8.62
N SER A 13 -2.93 0.43 8.50
CA SER A 13 -2.93 1.32 9.66
C SER A 13 -4.31 1.54 10.28
N THR A 14 -5.37 1.15 9.59
CA THR A 14 -6.75 1.33 10.04
C THR A 14 -7.46 -0.01 10.20
N ALA A 15 -8.78 0.04 10.45
CA ALA A 15 -9.60 -1.15 10.58
C ALA A 15 -9.73 -1.94 9.27
N THR A 16 -9.36 -1.37 8.16
CA THR A 16 -9.38 -2.03 6.85
C THR A 16 -7.94 -2.26 6.40
N ALA A 17 -7.62 -3.47 6.00
CA ALA A 17 -6.36 -3.75 5.33
C ALA A 17 -6.59 -3.71 3.82
N SER A 18 -5.69 -3.09 3.10
CA SER A 18 -5.79 -2.99 1.65
C SER A 18 -4.44 -3.15 0.97
N VAL A 19 -4.50 -3.57 -0.28
CA VAL A 19 -3.35 -3.67 -1.17
C VAL A 19 -3.73 -3.03 -2.51
N ALA A 20 -2.79 -2.34 -3.11
CA ALA A 20 -3.01 -1.69 -4.39
C ALA A 20 -1.78 -1.80 -5.27
N VAL A 21 -1.99 -1.78 -6.57
CA VAL A 21 -0.92 -1.66 -7.55
C VAL A 21 -1.06 -0.32 -8.25
N GLY A 22 -0.02 0.48 -8.19
CA GLY A 22 0.07 1.75 -8.92
C GLY A 22 1.00 1.61 -10.11
N ASP A 23 0.66 2.26 -11.18
CA ASP A 23 1.46 2.31 -12.40
C ASP A 23 1.41 3.71 -12.97
N ASN A 24 2.56 4.37 -13.05
CA ASN A 24 2.67 5.73 -13.59
C ASN A 24 1.69 6.71 -12.94
N GLY A 25 1.60 6.68 -11.60
CA GLY A 25 0.74 7.59 -10.85
C GLY A 25 -0.74 7.24 -10.85
N LYS A 26 -1.12 6.10 -11.41
CA LYS A 26 -2.51 5.63 -11.44
C LYS A 26 -2.65 4.32 -10.71
N ILE A 27 -3.74 4.15 -9.99
CA ILE A 27 -4.09 2.87 -9.38
C ILE A 27 -4.71 1.99 -10.46
N ILE A 28 -4.07 0.87 -10.76
CA ILE A 28 -4.57 -0.08 -11.77
C ILE A 28 -5.32 -1.25 -11.16
N GLY A 29 -5.23 -1.43 -9.86
CA GLY A 29 -6.00 -2.43 -9.14
C GLY A 29 -5.85 -2.25 -7.65
N GLU A 30 -6.89 -2.60 -6.91
CA GLU A 30 -6.86 -2.58 -5.46
C GLU A 30 -7.80 -3.64 -4.89
N SER A 31 -7.51 -4.08 -3.69
CA SER A 31 -8.31 -5.04 -2.95
C SER A 31 -8.25 -4.67 -1.47
N SER A 32 -9.35 -4.88 -0.76
CA SER A 32 -9.40 -4.58 0.67
C SER A 32 -10.20 -5.62 1.42
N MET A 33 -9.93 -5.72 2.71
CA MET A 33 -10.68 -6.59 3.62
C MET A 33 -10.81 -5.90 4.97
N GLU A 34 -11.88 -6.22 5.71
CA GLU A 34 -12.01 -5.73 7.06
C GLU A 34 -10.93 -6.33 7.96
N ALA A 35 -10.46 -5.51 8.89
CA ALA A 35 -9.48 -5.91 9.86
C ALA A 35 -10.04 -7.05 10.71
N SER A 36 -9.47 -8.22 10.57
CA SER A 36 -9.73 -9.35 11.43
C SER A 36 -8.44 -9.77 12.13
N ARG A 37 -8.53 -10.68 13.08
CA ARG A 37 -7.36 -11.23 13.76
C ARG A 37 -6.41 -11.99 12.83
N ARG A 38 -6.78 -12.16 11.54
CA ARG A 38 -6.04 -12.93 10.55
C ARG A 38 -5.37 -12.07 9.47
N HIS A 39 -5.16 -10.78 9.73
CA HIS A 39 -4.50 -9.88 8.79
C HIS A 39 -3.20 -10.43 8.25
N SER A 40 -2.34 -10.92 9.15
CA SER A 40 -1.03 -11.43 8.77
C SER A 40 -1.10 -12.66 7.87
N GLU A 41 -2.17 -13.46 8.00
CA GLU A 41 -2.35 -14.68 7.22
C GLU A 41 -2.95 -14.41 5.83
N GLN A 42 -3.72 -13.35 5.69
CA GLN A 42 -4.50 -13.08 4.48
C GLN A 42 -3.91 -12.01 3.58
N LEU A 43 -3.00 -11.21 4.10
CA LEU A 43 -2.47 -10.07 3.37
C LEU A 43 -1.68 -10.49 2.11
N LEU A 44 -0.79 -11.46 2.23
CA LEU A 44 -0.03 -11.97 1.09
C LEU A 44 -0.92 -12.68 0.05
N PRO A 45 -1.83 -13.58 0.44
CA PRO A 45 -2.77 -14.15 -0.52
C PRO A 45 -3.60 -13.10 -1.25
N MET A 46 -4.03 -12.05 -0.56
CA MET A 46 -4.77 -10.95 -1.18
C MET A 46 -3.92 -10.22 -2.22
N ALA A 47 -2.65 -9.99 -1.93
CA ALA A 47 -1.73 -9.38 -2.89
C ALA A 47 -1.49 -10.29 -4.10
N ASP A 48 -1.31 -11.58 -3.88
CA ASP A 48 -1.13 -12.55 -4.96
C ASP A 48 -2.35 -12.60 -5.89
N GLU A 49 -3.55 -12.64 -5.32
CA GLU A 49 -4.79 -12.62 -6.09
C GLU A 49 -4.93 -11.34 -6.91
N LEU A 50 -4.59 -10.20 -6.32
CA LEU A 50 -4.64 -8.93 -7.02
C LEU A 50 -3.67 -8.91 -8.20
N LEU A 51 -2.42 -9.31 -7.99
CA LEU A 51 -1.43 -9.38 -9.06
C LEU A 51 -1.89 -10.33 -10.17
N ALA A 52 -2.38 -11.51 -9.83
CA ALA A 52 -2.87 -12.47 -10.80
C ALA A 52 -4.03 -11.90 -11.63
N SER A 53 -4.96 -11.19 -10.99
CA SER A 53 -6.10 -10.56 -11.69
C SER A 53 -5.66 -9.49 -12.68
N LEU A 54 -4.50 -8.89 -12.47
CA LEU A 54 -3.91 -7.88 -13.36
C LEU A 54 -2.95 -8.48 -14.39
N GLY A 55 -2.75 -9.79 -14.37
CA GLY A 55 -1.78 -10.45 -15.24
C GLY A 55 -0.33 -10.17 -14.86
N LEU A 56 -0.07 -9.83 -13.60
CA LEU A 56 1.24 -9.46 -13.10
C LEU A 56 1.78 -10.48 -12.12
N THR A 57 3.10 -10.46 -11.98
CA THR A 57 3.82 -11.19 -10.94
C THR A 57 4.64 -10.21 -10.12
N LEU A 58 5.22 -10.66 -9.01
CA LEU A 58 6.10 -9.82 -8.20
C LEU A 58 7.31 -9.33 -8.99
N ALA A 59 7.75 -10.07 -9.99
CA ALA A 59 8.85 -9.66 -10.88
C ALA A 59 8.53 -8.38 -11.65
N ASP A 60 7.26 -8.08 -11.88
CA ASP A 60 6.82 -6.88 -12.59
C ASP A 60 6.78 -5.64 -11.68
N ILE A 61 6.92 -5.82 -10.37
CA ILE A 61 6.86 -4.75 -9.37
C ILE A 61 8.25 -4.17 -9.18
N GLY A 62 8.37 -2.87 -9.34
CA GLY A 62 9.64 -2.17 -9.19
C GLY A 62 9.95 -1.69 -7.77
N ALA A 63 8.91 -1.46 -6.97
CA ALA A 63 9.05 -1.00 -5.59
C ALA A 63 7.86 -1.45 -4.75
N LEU A 64 8.09 -1.52 -3.44
CA LEU A 64 7.06 -1.87 -2.46
C LEU A 64 6.86 -0.69 -1.51
N ALA A 65 5.63 -0.50 -1.06
CA ALA A 65 5.31 0.60 -0.16
C ALA A 65 4.34 0.15 0.93
N CYS A 66 4.41 0.81 2.07
CA CYS A 66 3.42 0.63 3.14
C CYS A 66 3.27 1.93 3.94
N SER A 67 2.13 2.07 4.62
CA SER A 67 1.98 3.12 5.61
C SER A 67 2.75 2.75 6.88
N VAL A 68 3.40 3.74 7.47
CA VAL A 68 4.22 3.58 8.67
C VAL A 68 3.56 4.20 9.92
N GLY A 69 2.31 4.58 9.80
CA GLY A 69 1.56 5.21 10.87
C GLY A 69 1.41 6.71 10.66
N PRO A 70 0.69 7.38 11.55
CA PRO A 70 0.01 6.84 12.75
C PRO A 70 -1.17 5.92 12.41
N GLY A 71 -1.54 5.09 13.40
CA GLY A 71 -2.65 4.16 13.26
C GLY A 71 -2.48 2.94 14.15
N SER A 72 -3.16 1.86 13.80
CA SER A 72 -3.08 0.59 14.54
C SER A 72 -1.64 0.12 14.68
N PHE A 73 -1.19 -0.04 15.90
CA PHE A 73 0.16 -0.52 16.20
C PHE A 73 0.43 -1.89 15.58
N THR A 74 -0.51 -2.81 15.76
CA THR A 74 -0.40 -4.16 15.20
C THR A 74 -0.44 -4.14 13.68
N GLY A 75 -1.39 -3.41 13.09
CA GLY A 75 -1.54 -3.31 11.64
C GLY A 75 -0.33 -2.71 10.95
N VAL A 76 0.19 -1.61 11.48
CA VAL A 76 1.39 -0.97 10.93
C VAL A 76 2.58 -1.94 10.93
N ARG A 77 2.75 -2.70 12.01
CA ARG A 77 3.84 -3.68 12.10
C ARG A 77 3.67 -4.83 11.11
N ILE A 78 2.45 -5.31 10.92
CA ILE A 78 2.14 -6.37 9.93
C ILE A 78 2.48 -5.88 8.51
N GLY A 79 2.03 -4.69 8.16
CA GLY A 79 2.31 -4.09 6.86
C GLY A 79 3.80 -3.89 6.62
N ALA A 80 4.51 -3.33 7.59
CA ALA A 80 5.95 -3.11 7.49
C ALA A 80 6.72 -4.42 7.38
N ALA A 81 6.38 -5.42 8.17
CA ALA A 81 7.04 -6.72 8.12
C ALA A 81 6.81 -7.41 6.77
N THR A 82 5.59 -7.34 6.24
CA THR A 82 5.24 -7.90 4.94
C THR A 82 6.06 -7.25 3.83
N VAL A 83 6.10 -5.92 3.80
CA VAL A 83 6.82 -5.17 2.79
C VAL A 83 8.32 -5.42 2.87
N LYS A 84 8.88 -5.42 4.07
CA LYS A 84 10.31 -5.71 4.27
C LYS A 84 10.66 -7.12 3.81
N GLY A 85 9.83 -8.10 4.12
CA GLY A 85 10.04 -9.47 3.70
C GLY A 85 10.02 -9.63 2.18
N LEU A 86 9.04 -9.04 1.53
CA LEU A 86 8.93 -9.04 0.08
C LEU A 86 10.08 -8.29 -0.59
N ALA A 87 10.46 -7.14 -0.07
CA ALA A 87 11.56 -6.34 -0.59
C ALA A 87 12.89 -7.09 -0.50
N PHE A 88 13.15 -7.70 0.66
CA PHE A 88 14.36 -8.48 0.86
C PHE A 88 14.42 -9.69 -0.08
N GLY A 89 13.34 -10.46 -0.16
CA GLY A 89 13.28 -11.66 -1.00
C GLY A 89 13.36 -11.37 -2.49
N SER A 90 12.88 -10.22 -2.95
CA SER A 90 12.84 -9.85 -4.37
C SER A 90 13.96 -8.88 -4.77
N SER A 91 14.78 -8.42 -3.82
CA SER A 91 15.80 -7.38 -4.03
C SER A 91 15.20 -6.08 -4.59
N ARG A 92 14.00 -5.73 -4.15
CA ARG A 92 13.31 -4.49 -4.55
C ARG A 92 13.39 -3.45 -3.45
N PRO A 93 13.42 -2.16 -3.80
CA PRO A 93 13.34 -1.10 -2.79
C PRO A 93 11.97 -1.06 -2.13
N CYS A 94 11.93 -0.60 -0.89
CA CYS A 94 10.67 -0.36 -0.19
C CYS A 94 10.67 1.05 0.40
N VAL A 95 9.46 1.60 0.49
CA VAL A 95 9.22 2.97 0.94
C VAL A 95 8.09 2.98 1.98
N GLY A 96 8.27 3.78 3.03
CA GLY A 96 7.22 4.03 4.01
C GLY A 96 6.61 5.39 3.79
N THR A 97 5.28 5.49 3.95
CA THR A 97 4.55 6.76 3.88
C THR A 97 3.74 6.98 5.15
N SER A 98 3.56 8.24 5.52
CA SER A 98 2.67 8.59 6.63
C SER A 98 1.22 8.26 6.27
N SER A 99 0.49 7.64 7.19
CA SER A 99 -0.94 7.39 7.03
C SER A 99 -1.72 8.69 6.84
N LEU A 100 -1.32 9.75 7.51
CA LEU A 100 -1.96 11.07 7.37
C LEU A 100 -1.69 11.68 6.00
N THR A 101 -0.48 11.55 5.47
CA THR A 101 -0.14 12.03 4.13
C THR A 101 -0.96 11.27 3.07
N SER A 102 -1.07 9.95 3.21
CA SER A 102 -1.86 9.13 2.30
C SER A 102 -3.33 9.52 2.32
N LEU A 103 -3.88 9.76 3.51
CA LEU A 103 -5.28 10.18 3.68
C LEU A 103 -5.52 11.55 3.06
N ALA A 104 -4.61 12.50 3.26
CA ALA A 104 -4.72 13.83 2.65
C ALA A 104 -4.64 13.76 1.13
N TYR A 105 -3.80 12.89 0.60
CA TYR A 105 -3.63 12.71 -0.85
C TYR A 105 -4.92 12.28 -1.55
N CYS A 106 -5.80 11.56 -0.86
CA CYS A 106 -7.11 11.18 -1.42
C CYS A 106 -7.95 12.39 -1.83
N HIS A 107 -7.65 13.57 -1.30
CA HIS A 107 -8.36 14.82 -1.56
C HIS A 107 -7.51 15.83 -2.34
N SER A 108 -6.44 15.38 -3.00
CA SER A 108 -5.50 16.25 -3.71
C SER A 108 -6.13 17.03 -4.88
N ASN A 109 -7.29 16.59 -5.36
CA ASN A 109 -8.04 17.25 -6.44
C ASN A 109 -9.10 18.24 -5.93
N SER A 110 -9.06 18.59 -4.65
CA SER A 110 -9.96 19.60 -4.09
C SER A 110 -9.67 20.98 -4.70
N GLU A 111 -10.68 21.88 -4.63
CA GLU A 111 -10.55 23.23 -5.16
C GLU A 111 -9.37 23.99 -4.53
N ASP A 112 -8.76 24.89 -5.32
CA ASP A 112 -7.70 25.76 -4.84
C ASP A 112 -8.13 26.54 -3.59
N GLY A 113 -7.23 26.62 -2.61
CA GLY A 113 -7.52 27.29 -1.35
C GLY A 113 -8.18 26.39 -0.30
N THR A 114 -8.54 25.15 -0.66
CA THR A 114 -9.06 24.19 0.30
C THR A 114 -7.94 23.71 1.23
N ILE A 115 -8.21 23.75 2.53
CA ILE A 115 -7.29 23.20 3.54
C ILE A 115 -7.72 21.78 3.86
N ILE A 116 -6.80 20.84 3.72
CA ILE A 116 -7.03 19.44 4.04
C ILE A 116 -6.36 19.13 5.37
N CYS A 117 -7.14 18.67 6.34
CA CYS A 117 -6.65 18.35 7.68
C CYS A 117 -6.96 16.87 7.97
N PRO A 118 -6.03 15.95 7.67
CA PRO A 118 -6.24 14.54 7.97
C PRO A 118 -6.12 14.29 9.48
N VAL A 119 -7.02 13.48 10.01
CA VAL A 119 -7.00 13.06 11.41
C VAL A 119 -7.30 11.56 11.51
N ILE A 120 -6.71 10.97 12.52
CA ILE A 120 -6.94 9.56 12.87
C ILE A 120 -7.40 9.46 14.31
#